data_319c270c290a32761641fd24293cfc59
#
_entry.id   319c270c290a32761641fd24293cfc59
#
_cell.length_a   1.000
_cell.length_b   1.000
_cell.length_c   1.000
_cell.angle_alpha   90.00
_cell.angle_beta   90.00
_cell.angle_gamma   90.00
#
_symmetry.space_group_name_H-M   'P 1'
#
loop_
_entity.id
_entity.type
_entity.pdbx_description
1 polymer ?
#
loop_
_entity_poly.entity_id
_entity_poly.type
_entity_poly.pdbx_seq_one_letter_code
_entity_poly.pdbx_strand_id
1 'polypeptide(L)'
;MIGGAGTCFYAFIGFDAITVSSEEALNPKRSMPIATGVSVGVVTLLFLLASLALTLFVPWWTVDRQAAFTSAFHIRDYEWATYITGIGSLLGLSASLFTSMYAMPRVVYCLNSWVIYYHLLK
;
A
#
# COMPACT_ATOMS: atom_id res chain seq x y z
N MET A 1 -13.61 -8.51 -14.53
CA MET A 1 -12.45 -9.19 -13.95
C MET A 1 -11.15 -8.40 -14.14
N ILE A 2 -10.80 -7.97 -15.35
CA ILE A 2 -9.54 -7.23 -15.63
C ILE A 2 -9.45 -5.91 -14.85
N GLY A 3 -10.53 -5.13 -14.78
CA GLY A 3 -10.57 -3.89 -13.99
C GLY A 3 -10.33 -4.11 -12.48
N GLY A 4 -10.87 -5.19 -11.92
CA GLY A 4 -10.64 -5.55 -10.52
C GLY A 4 -9.18 -5.94 -10.24
N ALA A 5 -8.55 -6.67 -11.17
CA ALA A 5 -7.13 -7.02 -11.06
C ALA A 5 -6.22 -5.77 -11.04
N GLY A 6 -6.52 -4.75 -11.87
CA GLY A 6 -5.81 -3.48 -11.86
C GLY A 6 -5.93 -2.74 -10.53
N THR A 7 -7.14 -2.70 -9.95
CA THR A 7 -7.37 -2.08 -8.64
C THR A 7 -6.64 -2.83 -7.52
N CYS A 8 -6.65 -4.18 -7.56
CA CYS A 8 -5.89 -4.98 -6.60
C CYS A 8 -4.39 -4.74 -6.73
N PHE A 9 -3.86 -4.65 -7.96
CA PHE A 9 -2.44 -4.34 -8.17
C PHE A 9 -2.07 -2.98 -7.59
N TYR A 10 -2.94 -1.97 -7.75
CA TYR A 10 -2.73 -0.65 -7.17
C TYR A 10 -2.66 -0.67 -5.64
N ALA A 11 -3.39 -1.56 -4.98
CA ALA A 11 -3.35 -1.72 -3.52
C ALA A 11 -2.00 -2.23 -2.99
N PHE A 12 -1.18 -2.85 -3.86
CA PHE A 12 0.17 -3.32 -3.51
C PHE A 12 1.28 -2.31 -3.85
N ILE A 13 0.95 -1.13 -4.35
CA ILE A 13 1.93 -0.05 -4.58
C ILE A 13 2.56 0.35 -3.25
N GLY A 14 3.89 0.47 -3.26
CA GLY A 14 4.70 0.80 -2.08
C GLY A 14 5.79 -0.23 -1.78
N PHE A 15 5.75 -1.42 -2.40
CA PHE A 15 6.85 -2.39 -2.29
C PHE A 15 8.15 -1.86 -2.91
N ASP A 16 8.05 -0.96 -3.88
CA ASP A 16 9.15 -0.24 -4.52
C ASP A 16 9.90 0.67 -3.54
N ALA A 17 9.25 1.23 -2.51
CA ALA A 17 9.91 1.98 -1.46
C ALA A 17 10.95 1.13 -0.70
N ILE A 18 10.68 -0.16 -0.52
CA ILE A 18 11.62 -1.10 0.10
C ILE A 18 12.83 -1.29 -0.81
N THR A 19 12.63 -1.43 -2.11
CA THR A 19 13.73 -1.62 -3.08
C THR A 19 14.60 -0.38 -3.20
N VAL A 20 14.02 0.81 -3.16
CA VAL A 20 14.76 2.08 -3.18
C VAL A 20 15.58 2.29 -1.91
N SER A 21 15.14 1.74 -0.77
CA SER A 21 15.89 1.76 0.50
C SER A 21 17.02 0.72 0.57
N SER A 22 17.26 -0.02 -0.50
CA SER A 22 18.30 -1.08 -0.54
C SER A 22 19.72 -0.59 -0.32
N GLU A 23 20.01 0.66 -0.65
CA GLU A 23 21.34 1.27 -0.48
C GLU A 23 21.72 1.46 0.99
N GLU A 24 20.76 1.55 1.89
CA GLU A 24 20.96 1.71 3.33
C GLU A 24 21.07 0.37 4.09
N ALA A 25 20.81 -0.76 3.43
CA ALA A 25 20.83 -2.06 4.07
C ALA A 25 22.24 -2.64 4.20
N LEU A 26 22.56 -3.18 5.38
CA LEU A 26 23.87 -3.80 5.65
C LEU A 26 24.16 -5.01 4.75
N ASN A 27 23.12 -5.79 4.38
CA ASN A 27 23.21 -6.95 3.49
C ASN A 27 22.06 -6.96 2.47
N PRO A 28 22.06 -6.07 1.45
CA PRO A 28 20.89 -5.87 0.58
C PRO A 28 20.53 -7.12 -0.21
N LYS A 29 21.49 -7.90 -0.69
CA LYS A 29 21.25 -9.09 -1.53
C LYS A 29 20.38 -10.16 -0.86
N ARG A 30 20.45 -10.29 0.46
CA ARG A 30 19.70 -11.30 1.20
C ARG A 30 18.51 -10.71 1.95
N SER A 31 18.68 -9.53 2.53
CA SER A 31 17.62 -8.89 3.34
C SER A 31 16.48 -8.35 2.49
N MET A 32 16.74 -7.82 1.30
CA MET A 32 15.71 -7.21 0.46
C MET A 32 14.65 -8.21 -0.04
N PRO A 33 15.00 -9.36 -0.65
CA PRO A 33 13.97 -10.29 -1.12
C PRO A 33 13.15 -10.87 0.04
N ILE A 34 13.78 -11.07 1.20
CA ILE A 34 13.08 -11.56 2.40
C ILE A 34 12.11 -10.49 2.92
N ALA A 35 12.58 -9.25 3.07
CA ALA A 35 11.77 -8.14 3.55
C ALA A 35 10.56 -7.89 2.64
N THR A 36 10.77 -7.86 1.32
CA THR A 36 9.69 -7.69 0.34
C THR A 36 8.71 -8.86 0.38
N GLY A 37 9.20 -10.10 0.41
CA GLY A 37 8.35 -11.29 0.47
C GLY A 37 7.50 -11.35 1.73
N VAL A 38 8.08 -11.08 2.90
CA VAL A 38 7.36 -11.04 4.18
C VAL A 38 6.34 -9.90 4.19
N SER A 39 6.73 -8.71 3.74
CA SER A 39 5.84 -7.55 3.70
C SER A 39 4.62 -7.80 2.80
N VAL A 40 4.84 -8.28 1.57
CA VAL A 40 3.75 -8.61 0.64
C VAL A 40 2.87 -9.73 1.21
N GLY A 41 3.47 -10.75 1.83
CA GLY A 41 2.73 -11.84 2.45
C GLY A 41 1.81 -11.36 3.58
N VAL A 42 2.31 -10.53 4.49
CA VAL A 42 1.53 -9.96 5.59
C VAL A 42 0.39 -9.09 5.06
N VAL A 43 0.69 -8.20 4.11
CA VAL A 43 -0.32 -7.32 3.51
C VAL A 43 -1.42 -8.12 2.79
N THR A 44 -1.05 -9.16 2.05
CA THR A 44 -2.01 -10.04 1.38
C THR A 44 -2.93 -10.73 2.40
N LEU A 45 -2.36 -11.26 3.47
CA LEU A 45 -3.13 -11.90 4.53
C LEU A 45 -4.11 -10.91 5.20
N LEU A 46 -3.67 -9.69 5.49
CA LEU A 46 -4.53 -8.65 6.05
C LEU A 46 -5.68 -8.28 5.09
N PHE A 47 -5.42 -8.14 3.79
CA PHE A 47 -6.47 -7.86 2.82
C PHE A 47 -7.46 -9.01 2.68
N LEU A 48 -7.00 -10.26 2.71
CA LEU A 48 -7.89 -11.43 2.69
C LEU A 48 -8.81 -11.44 3.92
N LEU A 49 -8.25 -11.24 5.12
CA LEU A 49 -9.04 -11.19 6.35
C LEU A 49 -10.03 -10.03 6.35
N ALA A 50 -9.60 -8.84 5.92
CA ALA A 50 -10.45 -7.66 5.83
C ALA A 50 -11.60 -7.85 4.82
N SER A 51 -11.31 -8.42 3.64
CA SER A 51 -12.31 -8.73 2.64
C SER A 51 -13.32 -9.78 3.12
N LEU A 52 -12.84 -10.82 3.79
CA LEU A 52 -13.68 -11.87 4.35
C LEU A 52 -14.57 -11.31 5.47
N ALA A 53 -14.01 -10.49 6.36
CA ALA A 53 -14.79 -9.82 7.40
C ALA A 53 -15.88 -8.92 6.80
N LEU A 54 -15.56 -8.12 5.79
CA LEU A 54 -16.52 -7.22 5.16
C LEU A 54 -17.67 -7.98 4.48
N THR A 55 -17.37 -9.05 3.75
CA THR A 55 -18.39 -9.86 3.06
C THR A 55 -19.31 -10.64 4.01
N LEU A 56 -18.80 -11.03 5.17
CA LEU A 56 -19.62 -11.66 6.23
C LEU A 56 -20.46 -10.65 7.00
N PHE A 57 -19.99 -9.41 7.10
CA PHE A 57 -20.63 -8.38 7.91
C PHE A 57 -21.80 -7.69 7.20
N VAL A 58 -21.66 -7.41 5.89
CA VAL A 58 -22.67 -6.67 5.11
C VAL A 58 -22.84 -7.30 3.72
N PRO A 59 -24.11 -7.38 3.20
CA PRO A 59 -24.36 -7.86 1.84
C PRO A 59 -23.69 -6.93 0.80
N TRP A 60 -23.09 -7.53 -0.23
CA TRP A 60 -22.26 -6.85 -1.22
C TRP A 60 -22.98 -5.72 -1.98
N TRP A 61 -24.29 -5.76 -2.12
CA TRP A 61 -25.09 -4.73 -2.84
C TRP A 61 -25.33 -3.45 -2.04
N THR A 62 -25.08 -3.46 -0.72
CA THR A 62 -25.25 -2.28 0.14
C THR A 62 -23.92 -1.57 0.44
N VAL A 63 -22.80 -2.15 0.02
CA VAL A 63 -21.46 -1.61 0.29
C VAL A 63 -21.16 -0.45 -0.67
N ASP A 64 -20.83 0.71 -0.11
CA ASP A 64 -20.36 1.85 -0.87
C ASP A 64 -18.96 1.58 -1.42
N ARG A 65 -18.75 1.88 -2.72
CA ARG A 65 -17.46 1.68 -3.39
C ARG A 65 -16.36 2.62 -2.91
N GLN A 66 -16.70 3.75 -2.33
CA GLN A 66 -15.74 4.76 -1.89
C GLN A 66 -15.32 4.59 -0.43
N ALA A 67 -16.22 4.13 0.43
CA ALA A 67 -15.98 4.01 1.87
C ALA A 67 -16.57 2.70 2.44
N ALA A 68 -16.13 1.56 1.89
CA ALA A 68 -16.71 0.25 2.15
C ALA A 68 -16.79 -0.11 3.65
N PHE A 69 -15.73 0.09 4.41
CA PHE A 69 -15.71 -0.23 5.84
C PHE A 69 -16.55 0.75 6.68
N THR A 70 -16.40 2.05 6.43
CA THR A 70 -17.15 3.10 7.13
C THR A 70 -18.66 2.96 6.89
N SER A 71 -19.05 2.70 5.63
CA SER A 71 -20.43 2.45 5.25
C SER A 71 -21.00 1.19 5.92
N ALA A 72 -20.20 0.11 5.98
CA ALA A 72 -20.61 -1.14 6.61
C ALA A 72 -20.95 -0.98 8.11
N PHE A 73 -20.14 -0.22 8.84
CA PHE A 73 -20.38 0.07 10.25
C PHE A 73 -21.58 1.02 10.45
N HIS A 74 -21.74 2.01 9.57
CA HIS A 74 -22.88 2.92 9.61
C HIS A 74 -24.22 2.20 9.38
N ILE A 75 -24.28 1.25 8.45
CA ILE A 75 -25.50 0.45 8.17
C ILE A 75 -25.91 -0.40 9.40
N ARG A 76 -24.95 -0.76 10.24
CA ARG A 76 -25.19 -1.57 11.45
C ARG A 76 -25.36 -0.72 12.72
N ASP A 77 -25.49 0.61 12.60
CA ASP A 77 -25.63 1.57 13.73
C ASP A 77 -24.49 1.55 14.75
N TYR A 78 -23.29 1.11 14.33
CA TYR A 78 -22.08 1.18 15.17
C TYR A 78 -21.33 2.50 14.94
N GLU A 79 -21.87 3.61 15.43
CA GLU A 79 -21.30 4.95 15.22
C GLU A 79 -19.85 5.06 15.69
N TRP A 80 -19.52 4.54 16.85
CA TRP A 80 -18.16 4.58 17.38
C TRP A 80 -17.13 3.89 16.47
N ALA A 81 -17.50 2.75 15.86
CA ALA A 81 -16.65 2.03 14.93
C ALA A 81 -16.47 2.81 13.61
N THR A 82 -17.49 3.52 13.17
CA THR A 82 -17.46 4.41 12.01
C THR A 82 -16.43 5.53 12.21
N TYR A 83 -16.40 6.17 13.38
CA TYR A 83 -15.41 7.21 13.69
C TYR A 83 -13.98 6.65 13.75
N ILE A 84 -13.77 5.50 14.40
CA ILE A 84 -12.44 4.86 14.50
C ILE A 84 -11.93 4.49 13.10
N THR A 85 -12.77 3.92 12.26
CA THR A 85 -12.41 3.55 10.87
C THR A 85 -12.10 4.79 10.03
N GLY A 86 -12.87 5.88 10.20
CA GLY A 86 -12.63 7.16 9.54
C GLY A 86 -11.28 7.77 9.93
N ILE A 87 -10.97 7.83 11.21
CA ILE A 87 -9.67 8.32 11.70
C ILE A 87 -8.54 7.42 11.21
N GLY A 88 -8.71 6.09 11.29
CA GLY A 88 -7.72 5.14 10.79
C GLY A 88 -7.42 5.30 9.30
N SER A 89 -8.43 5.56 8.48
CA SER A 89 -8.25 5.82 7.05
C SER A 89 -7.49 7.12 6.78
N LEU A 90 -7.76 8.19 7.53
CA LEU A 90 -7.01 9.45 7.41
C LEU A 90 -5.54 9.28 7.80
N LEU A 91 -5.25 8.56 8.88
CA LEU A 91 -3.88 8.24 9.28
C LEU A 91 -3.16 7.38 8.22
N GLY A 92 -3.85 6.39 7.66
CA GLY A 92 -3.31 5.56 6.58
C GLY A 92 -2.99 6.35 5.32
N LEU A 93 -3.86 7.27 4.90
CA LEU A 93 -3.62 8.17 3.76
C LEU A 93 -2.42 9.07 4.03
N SER A 94 -2.31 9.65 5.23
CA SER A 94 -1.17 10.48 5.61
C SER A 94 0.15 9.71 5.57
N ALA A 95 0.17 8.48 6.11
CA ALA A 95 1.34 7.62 6.08
C ALA A 95 1.75 7.26 4.65
N SER A 96 0.79 6.99 3.76
CA SER A 96 1.03 6.73 2.34
C SER A 96 1.66 7.94 1.62
N LEU A 97 1.16 9.14 1.91
CA LEU A 97 1.74 10.38 1.37
C LEU A 97 3.18 10.58 1.81
N PHE A 98 3.49 10.40 3.10
CA PHE A 98 4.87 10.51 3.60
C PHE A 98 5.80 9.50 2.94
N THR A 99 5.36 8.26 2.78
CA THR A 99 6.15 7.22 2.11
C THR A 99 6.44 7.59 0.66
N SER A 100 5.46 8.11 -0.07
CA SER A 100 5.63 8.56 -1.45
C SER A 100 6.61 9.73 -1.57
N MET A 101 6.52 10.70 -0.65
CA MET A 101 7.45 11.84 -0.59
C MET A 101 8.89 11.41 -0.28
N TYR A 102 9.07 10.35 0.50
CA TYR A 102 10.38 9.80 0.82
C TYR A 102 10.99 9.05 -0.38
N ALA A 103 10.21 8.29 -1.11
CA ALA A 103 10.70 7.46 -2.22
C ALA A 103 11.05 8.30 -3.46
N MET A 104 10.29 9.36 -3.75
CA MET A 104 10.41 10.13 -4.98
C MET A 104 11.80 10.76 -5.23
N PRO A 105 12.40 11.50 -4.28
CA PRO A 105 13.72 12.13 -4.51
C PRO A 105 14.83 11.10 -4.71
N ARG A 106 14.73 9.92 -4.13
CA ARG A 106 15.71 8.85 -4.29
C ARG A 106 15.67 8.26 -5.69
N VAL A 107 14.49 8.03 -6.23
CA VAL A 107 14.32 7.56 -7.62
C VAL A 107 14.90 8.58 -8.60
N VAL A 108 14.63 9.87 -8.39
CA VAL A 108 15.20 10.96 -9.23
C VAL A 108 16.72 10.99 -9.13
N TYR A 109 17.29 10.82 -7.94
CA TYR A 109 18.74 10.78 -7.74
C TYR A 109 19.37 9.60 -8.48
N CYS A 110 18.82 8.41 -8.37
CA CYS A 110 19.28 7.22 -9.08
C CYS A 110 19.23 7.40 -10.59
N LEU A 111 18.14 7.97 -11.12
CA LEU A 111 18.03 8.26 -12.56
C LEU A 111 19.06 9.26 -13.04
N ASN A 112 19.29 10.32 -12.27
CA ASN A 112 20.28 11.34 -12.62
C ASN A 112 21.71 10.77 -12.63
N SER A 113 22.06 9.94 -11.64
CA SER A 113 23.36 9.25 -11.59
C SER A 113 23.57 8.36 -12.82
N TRP A 114 22.53 7.65 -13.28
CA TRP A 114 22.57 6.82 -14.48
C TRP A 114 22.79 7.65 -15.75
N VAL A 115 22.10 8.77 -15.88
CA VAL A 115 22.23 9.67 -17.03
C VAL A 115 23.64 10.27 -17.11
N ILE A 116 24.18 10.72 -15.99
CA ILE A 116 25.55 11.26 -15.91
C ILE A 116 26.58 10.18 -16.29
N TYR A 117 26.42 8.96 -15.75
CA TYR A 117 27.33 7.85 -16.08
C TYR A 117 27.29 7.51 -17.57
N TYR A 118 26.11 7.50 -18.19
CA TYR A 118 25.99 7.26 -19.63
C TYR A 118 26.60 8.36 -20.48
N HIS A 119 26.53 9.62 -20.01
CA HIS A 119 27.10 10.76 -20.73
C HIS A 119 28.64 10.81 -20.63
N LEU A 120 29.22 10.30 -19.54
CA LEU A 120 30.68 10.24 -19.33
C LEU A 120 31.35 9.09 -20.08
N LEU A 121 30.60 8.05 -20.45
CA LEU A 121 31.13 6.89 -21.20
C LEU A 121 31.03 7.05 -22.74
N LYS A 122 30.44 8.14 -23.22
CA LYS A 122 30.30 8.45 -24.64
C LYS A 122 31.25 9.56 -25.07
#